data_54f665b7f2336c4e410da357a5a7ada4
#
_entry.id   54f665b7f2336c4e410da357a5a7ada4
#
_cell.length_a   1.000
_cell.length_b   1.000
_cell.length_c   1.000
_cell.angle_alpha   90.00
_cell.angle_beta   90.00
_cell.angle_gamma   90.00
#
_symmetry.space_group_name_H-M   'P 1'
#
loop_
_entity.id
_entity.type
_entity.pdbx_description
1 polymer ?
#
loop_
_entity_poly.entity_id
_entity_poly.type
_entity_poly.pdbx_seq_one_letter_code
_entity_poly.pdbx_strand_id
1 'polypeptide(L)'
;VGALDNGWIGNQTLSDIAAKLGADCWPLNVELYGQPCIIARDIEPVNMSGPLPTNAISGSFSWQGQPCSILVRGGKVVRDWSCHYPRPESVLYKTTDGAVRIARVSSAAALGGVVWAVGGLGLLDRYDPAAEGFTGAYSDVLRKTNHTVLGYKGGMLYGVYCKAMTAQQVNAFVRDKLKLEYAVMLDGGHVAAIHAAVSRINTNQRQYYA
;
A
#
# COMPACT_ATOMS: atom_id res chain seq x y z
N VAL A 1 -21.27 -9.74 -6.25
CA VAL A 1 -19.93 -10.19 -5.86
C VAL A 1 -19.60 -11.54 -6.51
N GLY A 2 -20.60 -12.40 -6.74
CA GLY A 2 -20.41 -13.69 -7.45
C GLY A 2 -20.00 -13.58 -8.93
N ALA A 3 -20.06 -12.40 -9.52
CA ALA A 3 -19.67 -12.16 -10.91
C ALA A 3 -18.17 -11.90 -11.10
N LEU A 4 -17.38 -11.94 -10.03
CA LEU A 4 -15.96 -11.68 -10.03
C LEU A 4 -15.15 -12.98 -9.91
N ASP A 5 -15.71 -14.03 -10.46
CA ASP A 5 -15.09 -15.34 -10.48
C ASP A 5 -13.85 -15.39 -11.38
N ASN A 6 -13.05 -16.40 -11.16
CA ASN A 6 -11.74 -16.68 -11.72
C ASN A 6 -11.55 -16.40 -13.21
N GLY A 7 -12.60 -16.39 -14.01
CA GLY A 7 -12.54 -16.10 -15.44
C GLY A 7 -12.19 -14.66 -15.82
N TRP A 8 -12.08 -13.77 -14.85
CA TRP A 8 -11.88 -12.35 -15.10
C TRP A 8 -10.43 -11.93 -15.16
N ILE A 9 -9.56 -12.73 -14.61
CA ILE A 9 -8.23 -12.29 -14.23
C ILE A 9 -7.16 -12.67 -15.24
N GLY A 10 -7.34 -13.72 -15.98
CA GLY A 10 -6.31 -14.31 -16.83
C GLY A 10 -5.52 -13.29 -17.65
N ASN A 11 -6.17 -12.49 -18.46
CA ASN A 11 -5.52 -11.54 -19.39
C ASN A 11 -6.06 -10.12 -19.31
N GLN A 12 -6.83 -9.76 -18.28
CA GLN A 12 -7.43 -8.45 -18.20
C GLN A 12 -6.53 -7.43 -17.50
N THR A 13 -6.53 -6.22 -18.03
CA THR A 13 -5.86 -5.08 -17.39
C THR A 13 -6.70 -4.53 -16.24
N LEU A 14 -6.09 -3.76 -15.34
CA LEU A 14 -6.84 -3.03 -14.31
C LEU A 14 -7.90 -2.12 -14.93
N SER A 15 -7.60 -1.52 -16.08
CA SER A 15 -8.52 -0.65 -16.80
C SER A 15 -9.77 -1.40 -17.28
N ASP A 16 -9.60 -2.62 -17.82
CA ASP A 16 -10.72 -3.44 -18.28
C ASP A 16 -11.60 -3.88 -17.12
N ILE A 17 -10.98 -4.22 -16.00
CA ILE A 17 -11.69 -4.57 -14.77
C ILE A 17 -12.47 -3.36 -14.27
N ALA A 18 -11.85 -2.17 -14.24
CA ALA A 18 -12.47 -0.92 -13.85
C ALA A 18 -13.71 -0.60 -14.71
N ALA A 19 -13.56 -0.68 -16.02
CA ALA A 19 -14.62 -0.39 -16.96
C ALA A 19 -15.83 -1.30 -16.76
N LYS A 20 -15.58 -2.59 -16.48
CA LYS A 20 -16.66 -3.56 -16.26
C LYS A 20 -17.38 -3.38 -14.94
N LEU A 21 -16.66 -3.07 -13.86
CA LEU A 21 -17.23 -2.99 -12.53
C LEU A 21 -17.79 -1.63 -12.21
N GLY A 22 -17.32 -0.59 -12.89
CA GLY A 22 -17.71 0.80 -12.60
C GLY A 22 -17.44 1.20 -11.15
N ALA A 23 -16.57 0.46 -10.45
CA ALA A 23 -16.35 0.58 -9.02
C ALA A 23 -14.92 1.07 -8.73
N ASP A 24 -14.75 1.71 -7.59
CA ASP A 24 -13.44 2.14 -7.09
C ASP A 24 -12.63 0.98 -6.52
N CYS A 25 -13.18 -0.23 -6.50
CA CYS A 25 -12.57 -1.40 -5.90
C CYS A 25 -13.05 -2.70 -6.55
N TRP A 26 -12.14 -3.70 -6.61
CA TRP A 26 -12.43 -5.04 -7.10
C TRP A 26 -11.84 -6.12 -6.22
N PRO A 27 -12.58 -7.21 -5.95
CA PRO A 27 -11.95 -8.45 -5.54
C PRO A 27 -11.29 -9.11 -6.76
N LEU A 28 -10.05 -9.53 -6.60
CA LEU A 28 -9.31 -10.29 -7.59
C LEU A 28 -8.92 -11.64 -7.02
N ASN A 29 -9.25 -12.72 -7.73
CA ASN A 29 -8.61 -14.01 -7.52
C ASN A 29 -7.36 -14.05 -8.38
N VAL A 30 -6.20 -14.14 -7.77
CA VAL A 30 -4.93 -14.18 -8.48
C VAL A 30 -4.49 -15.62 -8.58
N GLU A 31 -4.72 -16.23 -9.73
CA GLU A 31 -4.36 -17.64 -9.98
C GLU A 31 -2.89 -17.94 -9.71
N LEU A 32 -2.01 -17.01 -10.03
CA LEU A 32 -0.57 -17.15 -9.78
C LEU A 32 -0.23 -17.51 -8.33
N TYR A 33 -1.02 -17.05 -7.37
CA TYR A 33 -0.80 -17.28 -5.94
C TYR A 33 -2.00 -17.95 -5.28
N GLY A 34 -3.06 -18.21 -6.01
CA GLY A 34 -4.30 -18.80 -5.48
C GLY A 34 -4.94 -17.96 -4.37
N GLN A 35 -4.72 -16.63 -4.38
CA GLN A 35 -5.14 -15.75 -3.31
C GLN A 35 -6.05 -14.62 -3.82
N PRO A 36 -7.11 -14.29 -3.08
CA PRO A 36 -7.92 -13.15 -3.40
C PRO A 36 -7.16 -11.85 -3.10
N CYS A 37 -7.24 -10.90 -4.00
CA CYS A 37 -6.80 -9.54 -3.79
C CYS A 37 -7.97 -8.59 -3.98
N ILE A 38 -7.91 -7.46 -3.27
CA ILE A 38 -8.89 -6.40 -3.37
C ILE A 38 -8.15 -5.14 -3.70
N ILE A 39 -8.65 -4.39 -4.68
CA ILE A 39 -8.03 -3.17 -5.16
C ILE A 39 -9.03 -2.04 -4.99
N ALA A 40 -8.64 -1.03 -4.23
CA ALA A 40 -9.29 0.27 -4.20
C ALA A 40 -8.48 1.22 -5.07
N ARG A 41 -9.15 2.03 -5.86
CA ARG A 41 -8.49 3.04 -6.67
C ARG A 41 -8.94 4.43 -6.25
N ASP A 42 -8.19 5.43 -6.71
CA ASP A 42 -8.50 6.85 -6.49
C ASP A 42 -8.60 7.21 -5.00
N ILE A 43 -7.71 6.59 -4.20
CA ILE A 43 -7.61 6.86 -2.77
C ILE A 43 -6.68 8.04 -2.52
N GLU A 44 -6.96 8.77 -1.45
CA GLU A 44 -6.10 9.85 -0.95
C GLU A 44 -5.54 9.46 0.41
N PRO A 45 -4.21 9.53 0.61
CA PRO A 45 -3.62 9.19 1.89
C PRO A 45 -4.09 10.14 3.00
N VAL A 46 -4.63 9.56 4.05
CA VAL A 46 -5.05 10.27 5.24
C VAL A 46 -4.46 9.61 6.48
N ASN A 47 -4.00 10.41 7.42
CA ASN A 47 -3.48 9.90 8.68
C ASN A 47 -4.55 10.03 9.76
N MET A 48 -5.22 8.95 10.04
CA MET A 48 -6.26 8.91 11.06
C MET A 48 -6.14 7.62 11.88
N SER A 49 -6.63 7.66 13.08
CA SER A 49 -6.84 6.47 13.89
C SER A 49 -8.33 6.28 14.14
N GLY A 50 -8.80 5.07 14.06
CA GLY A 50 -10.21 4.76 14.23
C GLY A 50 -10.74 3.78 13.19
N PRO A 51 -12.06 3.66 13.04
CA PRO A 51 -12.65 2.83 11.99
C PRO A 51 -12.21 3.28 10.60
N LEU A 52 -11.88 2.34 9.76
CA LEU A 52 -11.45 2.62 8.39
C LEU A 52 -12.61 3.24 7.59
N PRO A 53 -12.45 4.41 6.99
CA PRO A 53 -13.48 4.98 6.14
C PRO A 53 -13.67 4.15 4.87
N THR A 54 -14.74 4.42 4.14
CA THR A 54 -14.95 3.81 2.83
C THR A 54 -13.82 4.20 1.89
N ASN A 55 -13.38 3.24 1.08
CA ASN A 55 -12.30 3.41 0.10
C ASN A 55 -10.94 3.75 0.75
N ALA A 56 -10.56 2.97 1.74
CA ALA A 56 -9.29 3.11 2.45
C ALA A 56 -8.65 1.75 2.75
N ILE A 57 -7.36 1.78 3.01
CA ILE A 57 -6.55 0.64 3.47
C ILE A 57 -5.83 1.00 4.78
N SER A 58 -5.32 0.00 5.50
CA SER A 58 -4.38 0.24 6.60
C SER A 58 -3.14 0.95 6.08
N GLY A 59 -2.62 1.87 6.89
CA GLY A 59 -1.50 2.72 6.53
C GLY A 59 -0.14 2.12 6.84
N SER A 60 0.84 3.00 7.02
CA SER A 60 2.24 2.67 7.31
C SER A 60 2.40 1.87 8.59
N PHE A 61 3.58 1.27 8.75
CA PHE A 61 3.97 0.59 9.98
C PHE A 61 3.74 1.45 11.21
N SER A 62 3.22 0.82 12.25
CA SER A 62 2.90 1.48 13.51
C SER A 62 3.40 0.68 14.72
N TRP A 63 3.71 1.40 15.79
CA TRP A 63 4.08 0.82 17.06
C TRP A 63 3.39 1.59 18.20
N GLN A 64 2.73 0.88 19.09
CA GLN A 64 1.99 1.47 20.22
C GLN A 64 1.04 2.61 19.81
N GLY A 65 0.38 2.44 18.67
CA GLY A 65 -0.59 3.42 18.15
C GLY A 65 0.04 4.69 17.54
N GLN A 66 1.34 4.67 17.28
CA GLN A 66 2.05 5.77 16.61
C GLN A 66 2.67 5.29 15.29
N PRO A 67 2.68 6.12 14.25
CA PRO A 67 3.34 5.77 12.99
C PRO A 67 4.84 5.62 13.20
N CYS A 68 5.42 4.57 12.63
CA CYS A 68 6.86 4.31 12.65
C CYS A 68 7.57 4.79 11.39
N SER A 69 6.86 4.91 10.29
CA SER A 69 7.39 5.31 8.97
C SER A 69 7.18 6.80 8.72
N ILE A 70 7.92 7.35 7.75
CA ILE A 70 7.72 8.73 7.30
C ILE A 70 6.27 8.94 6.90
N LEU A 71 5.68 10.00 7.44
CA LEU A 71 4.28 10.32 7.18
C LEU A 71 4.09 11.83 7.14
N VAL A 72 3.57 12.32 6.02
CA VAL A 72 3.19 13.74 5.83
C VAL A 72 1.74 13.78 5.38
N ARG A 73 0.97 14.69 5.95
CA ARG A 73 -0.44 14.88 5.65
C ARG A 73 -0.77 16.36 5.54
N GLY A 74 -1.37 16.76 4.40
CA GLY A 74 -1.71 18.16 4.17
C GLY A 74 -0.53 19.12 4.34
N GLY A 75 0.66 18.70 3.89
CA GLY A 75 1.90 19.45 4.04
C GLY A 75 2.50 19.47 5.45
N LYS A 76 1.86 18.82 6.43
CA LYS A 76 2.36 18.75 7.81
C LYS A 76 3.05 17.41 8.06
N VAL A 77 4.27 17.45 8.56
CA VAL A 77 5.01 16.25 8.97
C VAL A 77 4.36 15.67 10.23
N VAL A 78 3.90 14.43 10.15
CA VAL A 78 3.36 13.64 11.27
C VAL A 78 4.46 12.78 11.87
N ARG A 79 5.26 12.15 11.01
CA ARG A 79 6.46 11.40 11.37
C ARG A 79 7.57 11.74 10.40
N ASP A 80 8.71 12.23 10.91
CA ASP A 80 9.82 12.69 10.07
C ASP A 80 10.76 11.56 9.64
N TRP A 81 10.93 10.55 10.47
CA TRP A 81 12.00 9.56 10.33
C TRP A 81 11.51 8.25 9.73
N SER A 82 12.39 7.60 8.94
CA SER A 82 12.17 6.26 8.42
C SER A 82 11.98 5.23 9.54
N CYS A 83 11.32 4.13 9.21
CA CYS A 83 11.00 3.04 10.14
C CYS A 83 12.25 2.51 10.88
N HIS A 84 13.37 2.41 10.18
CA HIS A 84 14.65 1.89 10.70
C HIS A 84 15.76 2.95 10.64
N TYR A 85 15.44 4.20 11.00
CA TYR A 85 16.41 5.28 10.98
C TYR A 85 17.74 4.86 11.66
N PRO A 86 18.93 5.20 11.13
CA PRO A 86 19.15 6.11 9.98
C PRO A 86 19.05 5.46 8.59
N ARG A 87 18.62 4.21 8.47
CA ARG A 87 18.43 3.57 7.16
C ARG A 87 17.28 4.23 6.42
N PRO A 88 17.40 4.39 5.10
CA PRO A 88 16.30 4.93 4.32
C PRO A 88 15.15 3.93 4.21
N GLU A 89 13.96 4.43 3.96
CA GLU A 89 12.81 3.66 3.51
C GLU A 89 12.26 4.23 2.22
N SER A 90 11.50 3.44 1.49
CA SER A 90 10.79 3.91 0.32
C SER A 90 9.55 4.70 0.74
N VAL A 91 9.37 5.86 0.13
CA VAL A 91 8.26 6.77 0.42
C VAL A 91 7.55 7.10 -0.87
N LEU A 92 6.25 6.81 -0.92
CA LEU A 92 5.37 7.30 -1.98
C LEU A 92 4.83 8.66 -1.54
N TYR A 93 4.92 9.68 -2.39
CA TYR A 93 4.55 11.03 -2.01
C TYR A 93 4.01 11.85 -3.19
N LYS A 94 3.20 12.84 -2.85
CA LYS A 94 2.69 13.84 -3.81
C LYS A 94 3.33 15.18 -3.52
N THR A 95 3.95 15.75 -4.52
CA THR A 95 4.56 17.08 -4.47
C THR A 95 3.53 18.19 -4.63
N THR A 96 3.90 19.41 -4.27
CA THR A 96 3.02 20.58 -4.37
C THR A 96 2.64 20.95 -5.82
N ASP A 97 3.42 20.49 -6.81
CA ASP A 97 3.10 20.60 -8.23
C ASP A 97 2.10 19.52 -8.71
N GLY A 98 1.65 18.64 -7.78
CA GLY A 98 0.66 17.60 -8.06
C GLY A 98 1.23 16.27 -8.54
N ALA A 99 2.54 16.16 -8.80
CA ALA A 99 3.15 14.92 -9.25
C ALA A 99 3.24 13.89 -8.10
N VAL A 100 2.93 12.64 -8.39
CA VAL A 100 3.18 11.50 -7.49
C VAL A 100 4.53 10.90 -7.84
N ARG A 101 5.34 10.64 -6.82
CA ARG A 101 6.72 10.14 -6.95
C ARG A 101 7.02 9.11 -5.88
N ILE A 102 8.09 8.34 -6.08
CA ILE A 102 8.69 7.50 -5.06
C ILE A 102 10.13 7.92 -4.83
N ALA A 103 10.57 7.91 -3.59
CA ALA A 103 11.98 8.14 -3.22
C ALA A 103 12.36 7.25 -2.06
N ARG A 104 13.66 6.98 -1.92
CA ARG A 104 14.22 6.27 -0.77
C ARG A 104 14.98 7.27 0.09
N VAL A 105 14.45 7.60 1.25
CA VAL A 105 14.95 8.65 2.13
C VAL A 105 14.87 8.24 3.60
N SER A 106 15.71 8.85 4.43
CA SER A 106 15.73 8.58 5.89
C SER A 106 14.86 9.56 6.68
N SER A 107 14.48 10.69 6.08
CA SER A 107 13.61 11.68 6.72
C SER A 107 12.73 12.41 5.71
N ALA A 108 11.60 12.93 6.18
CA ALA A 108 10.66 13.69 5.38
C ALA A 108 11.28 14.98 4.82
N ALA A 109 12.24 15.57 5.53
CA ALA A 109 12.93 16.80 5.10
C ALA A 109 13.63 16.63 3.74
N ALA A 110 14.05 15.41 3.39
CA ALA A 110 14.71 15.13 2.12
C ALA A 110 13.75 15.14 0.90
N LEU A 111 12.44 15.14 1.13
CA LEU A 111 11.44 15.10 0.05
C LEU A 111 11.10 16.48 -0.54
N GLY A 112 11.48 17.56 0.16
CA GLY A 112 11.10 18.93 -0.22
C GLY A 112 9.64 19.24 0.10
N GLY A 113 9.01 20.10 -0.69
CA GLY A 113 7.60 20.47 -0.51
C GLY A 113 6.64 19.37 -0.95
N VAL A 114 5.98 18.73 0.01
CA VAL A 114 5.05 17.63 -0.25
C VAL A 114 3.66 17.92 0.31
N VAL A 115 2.65 17.44 -0.38
CA VAL A 115 1.24 17.49 0.07
C VAL A 115 0.97 16.35 1.03
N TRP A 116 1.38 15.15 0.64
CA TRP A 116 1.36 13.96 1.48
C TRP A 116 2.55 13.05 1.16
N ALA A 117 2.96 12.26 2.13
CA ALA A 117 3.97 11.23 1.98
C ALA A 117 3.64 10.04 2.89
N VAL A 118 3.83 8.84 2.37
CA VAL A 118 3.57 7.56 3.07
C VAL A 118 4.77 6.65 2.88
N GLY A 119 5.49 6.39 3.95
CA GLY A 119 6.63 5.47 3.99
C GLY A 119 6.20 4.02 4.16
N GLY A 120 7.03 3.12 3.65
CA GLY A 120 6.83 1.69 3.75
C GLY A 120 7.99 0.92 3.14
N LEU A 121 7.83 -0.40 2.95
CA LEU A 121 8.81 -1.20 2.21
C LEU A 121 8.60 -1.00 0.70
N GLY A 122 9.64 -0.55 0.01
CA GLY A 122 9.61 -0.38 -1.44
C GLY A 122 9.40 -1.70 -2.18
N LEU A 123 8.36 -1.75 -3.03
CA LEU A 123 8.04 -2.92 -3.85
C LEU A 123 8.49 -2.73 -5.29
N LEU A 124 8.41 -1.52 -5.81
CA LEU A 124 8.77 -1.18 -7.19
C LEU A 124 9.83 -0.10 -7.19
N ASP A 125 10.49 0.06 -8.34
CA ASP A 125 11.73 0.77 -8.54
C ASP A 125 12.92 -0.03 -7.99
N ARG A 126 12.91 -0.40 -6.72
CA ARG A 126 13.97 -1.19 -6.10
C ARG A 126 13.46 -1.98 -4.90
N TYR A 127 13.21 -3.26 -5.08
CA TYR A 127 12.90 -4.18 -3.97
C TYR A 127 14.18 -4.64 -3.27
N ASP A 128 14.47 -4.03 -2.13
CA ASP A 128 15.67 -4.32 -1.32
C ASP A 128 15.35 -4.17 0.17
N PRO A 129 14.64 -5.15 0.76
CA PRO A 129 14.24 -5.09 2.16
C PRO A 129 15.42 -4.94 3.13
N ALA A 130 16.56 -5.52 2.81
CA ALA A 130 17.73 -5.47 3.68
C ALA A 130 18.31 -4.05 3.75
N ALA A 131 18.37 -3.34 2.63
CA ALA A 131 18.82 -1.96 2.60
C ALA A 131 17.88 -1.01 3.37
N GLU A 132 16.58 -1.36 3.43
CA GLU A 132 15.57 -0.62 4.18
C GLU A 132 15.46 -1.05 5.65
N GLY A 133 16.29 -2.00 6.11
CA GLY A 133 16.34 -2.42 7.52
C GLY A 133 15.43 -3.57 7.91
N PHE A 134 14.71 -4.17 6.96
CA PHE A 134 13.85 -5.34 7.22
C PHE A 134 14.66 -6.63 7.33
N THR A 135 15.48 -6.70 8.37
CA THR A 135 16.39 -7.83 8.66
C THR A 135 16.27 -8.23 10.13
N GLY A 136 16.75 -9.42 10.49
CA GLY A 136 16.73 -9.90 11.88
C GLY A 136 15.31 -9.91 12.46
N ALA A 137 15.10 -9.24 13.58
CA ALA A 137 13.80 -9.15 14.24
C ALA A 137 12.71 -8.47 13.39
N TYR A 138 13.11 -7.63 12.44
CA TYR A 138 12.18 -6.91 11.55
C TYR A 138 11.88 -7.66 10.25
N SER A 139 12.45 -8.84 10.04
CA SER A 139 12.19 -9.66 8.86
C SER A 139 10.82 -10.33 8.86
N ASP A 140 10.11 -10.28 10.00
CA ASP A 140 8.79 -10.90 10.14
C ASP A 140 7.74 -10.28 9.20
N VAL A 141 7.90 -9.03 8.80
CA VAL A 141 7.04 -8.37 7.79
C VAL A 141 7.17 -8.98 6.40
N LEU A 142 8.25 -9.74 6.15
CA LEU A 142 8.49 -10.37 4.84
C LEU A 142 7.81 -11.74 4.72
N ARG A 143 7.35 -12.30 5.84
CA ARG A 143 6.75 -13.64 5.89
C ARG A 143 5.44 -13.73 5.12
N LYS A 144 4.98 -14.95 4.92
CA LYS A 144 3.67 -15.22 4.34
C LYS A 144 2.56 -14.80 5.32
N THR A 145 1.92 -13.67 5.03
CA THR A 145 0.83 -13.10 5.83
C THR A 145 -0.05 -12.21 4.94
N ASN A 146 -1.00 -11.50 5.54
CA ASN A 146 -1.75 -10.47 4.82
C ASN A 146 -0.90 -9.21 4.71
N HIS A 147 -0.97 -8.54 3.56
CA HIS A 147 -0.25 -7.29 3.31
C HIS A 147 -1.18 -6.26 2.69
N THR A 148 -0.90 -5.00 2.96
CA THR A 148 -1.51 -3.89 2.24
C THR A 148 -0.44 -3.15 1.46
N VAL A 149 -0.84 -2.61 0.32
CA VAL A 149 0.04 -1.88 -0.59
C VAL A 149 -0.64 -0.59 -1.00
N LEU A 150 0.10 0.49 -0.95
CA LEU A 150 -0.25 1.73 -1.63
C LEU A 150 0.53 1.78 -2.93
N GLY A 151 -0.19 1.84 -4.04
CA GLY A 151 0.37 1.84 -5.38
C GLY A 151 -0.09 3.02 -6.22
N TYR A 152 0.63 3.28 -7.28
CA TYR A 152 0.32 4.35 -8.23
C TYR A 152 0.47 3.86 -9.65
N LYS A 153 -0.49 4.25 -10.50
CA LYS A 153 -0.45 4.00 -11.94
C LYS A 153 -1.39 4.95 -12.67
N GLY A 154 -0.92 5.54 -13.77
CA GLY A 154 -1.76 6.29 -14.69
C GLY A 154 -2.52 7.46 -14.05
N GLY A 155 -1.93 8.14 -13.10
CA GLY A 155 -2.56 9.26 -12.41
C GLY A 155 -3.40 8.90 -11.19
N MET A 156 -3.55 7.61 -10.85
CA MET A 156 -4.41 7.13 -9.76
C MET A 156 -3.62 6.39 -8.70
N LEU A 157 -4.07 6.50 -7.45
CA LEU A 157 -3.62 5.68 -6.34
C LEU A 157 -4.49 4.43 -6.20
N TYR A 158 -3.83 3.34 -5.83
CA TYR A 158 -4.46 2.03 -5.62
C TYR A 158 -4.13 1.54 -4.22
N GLY A 159 -5.14 1.15 -3.45
CA GLY A 159 -4.97 0.36 -2.25
C GLY A 159 -5.15 -1.12 -2.61
N VAL A 160 -4.16 -1.95 -2.28
CA VAL A 160 -4.20 -3.38 -2.57
C VAL A 160 -4.10 -4.17 -1.28
N TYR A 161 -5.06 -5.07 -1.05
CA TYR A 161 -5.01 -6.05 0.02
C TYR A 161 -4.62 -7.40 -0.55
N CYS A 162 -3.51 -7.94 -0.09
CA CYS A 162 -2.98 -9.24 -0.49
C CYS A 162 -3.09 -10.22 0.66
N LYS A 163 -3.81 -11.34 0.45
CA LYS A 163 -4.03 -12.35 1.47
C LYS A 163 -3.00 -13.47 1.37
N ALA A 164 -2.32 -13.76 2.50
CA ALA A 164 -1.41 -14.89 2.65
C ALA A 164 -0.30 -14.96 1.59
N MET A 165 0.33 -13.84 1.30
CA MET A 165 1.50 -13.72 0.42
C MET A 165 2.75 -13.39 1.22
N THR A 166 3.93 -13.75 0.71
CA THR A 166 5.19 -13.17 1.17
C THR A 166 5.41 -11.81 0.52
N ALA A 167 6.23 -10.95 1.12
CA ALA A 167 6.56 -9.65 0.51
C ALA A 167 7.14 -9.80 -0.90
N GLN A 168 7.93 -10.85 -1.16
CA GLN A 168 8.44 -11.15 -2.49
C GLN A 168 7.33 -11.50 -3.48
N GLN A 169 6.33 -12.26 -3.06
CA GLN A 169 5.15 -12.57 -3.89
C GLN A 169 4.32 -11.30 -4.15
N VAL A 170 4.17 -10.43 -3.14
CA VAL A 170 3.51 -9.14 -3.32
C VAL A 170 4.26 -8.28 -4.33
N ASN A 171 5.60 -8.19 -4.23
CA ASN A 171 6.43 -7.48 -5.20
C ASN A 171 6.20 -8.00 -6.63
N ALA A 172 6.27 -9.32 -6.83
CA ALA A 172 6.04 -9.92 -8.14
C ALA A 172 4.62 -9.63 -8.65
N PHE A 173 3.62 -9.70 -7.77
CA PHE A 173 2.24 -9.44 -8.13
C PHE A 173 1.99 -8.00 -8.59
N VAL A 174 2.45 -7.01 -7.83
CA VAL A 174 2.24 -5.59 -8.19
C VAL A 174 3.02 -5.20 -9.44
N ARG A 175 4.18 -5.80 -9.68
CA ARG A 175 5.00 -5.58 -10.86
C ARG A 175 4.42 -6.26 -12.10
N ASP A 176 4.14 -7.55 -12.03
CA ASP A 176 3.89 -8.38 -13.21
C ASP A 176 2.42 -8.46 -13.58
N LYS A 177 1.53 -8.43 -12.60
CA LYS A 177 0.09 -8.53 -12.80
C LYS A 177 -0.60 -7.17 -12.80
N LEU A 178 -0.40 -6.36 -11.78
CA LEU A 178 -1.02 -5.03 -11.69
C LEU A 178 -0.27 -4.01 -12.55
N LYS A 179 1.02 -4.24 -12.80
CA LYS A 179 1.88 -3.33 -13.56
C LYS A 179 1.79 -1.89 -13.04
N LEU A 180 1.90 -1.75 -11.71
CA LEU A 180 1.97 -0.45 -11.07
C LEU A 180 3.30 0.23 -11.45
N GLU A 181 3.29 1.55 -11.46
CA GLU A 181 4.49 2.37 -11.70
C GLU A 181 5.31 2.51 -10.42
N TYR A 182 4.61 2.77 -9.30
CA TYR A 182 5.19 2.87 -7.97
C TYR A 182 4.37 2.06 -6.97
N ALA A 183 5.02 1.49 -5.96
CA ALA A 183 4.33 0.80 -4.88
C ALA A 183 5.19 0.70 -3.62
N VAL A 184 4.55 0.89 -2.47
CA VAL A 184 5.11 0.63 -1.14
C VAL A 184 4.20 -0.34 -0.39
N MET A 185 4.80 -1.31 0.30
CA MET A 185 4.08 -2.20 1.20
C MET A 185 3.97 -1.54 2.56
N LEU A 186 2.76 -1.52 3.08
CA LEU A 186 2.40 -0.92 4.35
C LEU A 186 2.23 -1.98 5.44
N ASP A 187 1.66 -1.60 6.58
CA ASP A 187 1.47 -2.51 7.70
C ASP A 187 0.58 -3.71 7.30
N GLY A 188 0.84 -4.83 7.92
CA GLY A 188 0.27 -6.11 7.50
C GLY A 188 -0.11 -7.01 8.66
N GLY A 189 -0.18 -8.31 8.38
CA GLY A 189 -0.56 -9.30 9.39
C GLY A 189 -2.01 -9.14 9.81
N HIS A 190 -2.25 -9.14 11.12
CA HIS A 190 -3.60 -9.01 11.69
C HIS A 190 -4.18 -7.59 11.60
N VAL A 191 -3.34 -6.59 11.37
CA VAL A 191 -3.78 -5.19 11.19
C VAL A 191 -4.03 -4.82 9.74
N ALA A 192 -3.67 -5.69 8.79
CA ALA A 192 -4.00 -5.47 7.39
C ALA A 192 -5.51 -5.31 7.21
N ALA A 193 -5.92 -4.21 6.64
CA ALA A 193 -7.32 -3.84 6.49
C ALA A 193 -7.60 -3.16 5.16
N ILE A 194 -8.82 -3.36 4.67
CA ILE A 194 -9.35 -2.64 3.52
C ILE A 194 -10.85 -2.40 3.71
N HIS A 195 -11.31 -1.23 3.35
CA HIS A 195 -12.71 -0.89 3.25
C HIS A 195 -12.98 -0.34 1.85
N ALA A 196 -13.53 -1.16 1.04
CA ALA A 196 -13.86 -0.87 -0.34
C ALA A 196 -15.37 -1.05 -0.58
N ALA A 197 -15.87 -0.52 -1.69
CA ALA A 197 -17.31 -0.58 -2.02
C ALA A 197 -17.88 -2.02 -1.98
N VAL A 198 -17.07 -3.01 -2.34
CA VAL A 198 -17.49 -4.41 -2.46
C VAL A 198 -16.94 -5.32 -1.35
N SER A 199 -16.06 -4.82 -0.48
CA SER A 199 -15.43 -5.65 0.56
C SER A 199 -14.96 -4.84 1.76
N ARG A 200 -15.06 -5.48 2.92
CA ARG A 200 -14.60 -4.93 4.20
C ARG A 200 -13.81 -5.98 4.95
N ILE A 201 -12.57 -5.69 5.28
CA ILE A 201 -11.71 -6.56 6.07
C ILE A 201 -11.09 -5.72 7.18
N ASN A 202 -11.26 -6.15 8.44
CA ASN A 202 -10.69 -5.54 9.64
C ASN A 202 -11.01 -4.04 9.84
N THR A 203 -12.11 -3.54 9.30
CA THR A 203 -12.43 -2.09 9.27
C THR A 203 -12.68 -1.47 10.64
N ASN A 204 -12.90 -2.27 11.67
CA ASN A 204 -13.13 -1.79 13.05
C ASN A 204 -11.83 -1.63 13.86
N GLN A 205 -10.70 -1.96 13.31
CA GLN A 205 -9.41 -1.79 13.99
C GLN A 205 -9.01 -0.32 13.99
N ARG A 206 -8.48 0.12 15.13
CA ARG A 206 -7.92 1.46 15.28
C ARG A 206 -6.47 1.44 14.81
N GLN A 207 -6.21 2.10 13.71
CA GLN A 207 -4.88 2.19 13.11
C GLN A 207 -4.79 3.39 12.17
N TYR A 208 -3.59 3.75 11.78
CA TYR A 208 -3.40 4.70 10.70
C TYR A 208 -3.68 4.03 9.35
N TYR A 209 -4.18 4.80 8.39
CA TYR A 209 -4.55 4.32 7.07
C TYR A 209 -4.34 5.36 5.97
N ALA A 210 -4.32 4.89 4.76
CA ALA A 210 -4.26 5.66 3.52
C ALA A 210 -5.46 5.32 2.62
#